data_02dc2106e05e98eeafecda6f712f33de
#
_entry.id   02dc2106e05e98eeafecda6f712f33de
#
_cell.length_a   1.000
_cell.length_b   1.000
_cell.length_c   1.000
_cell.angle_alpha   90.00
_cell.angle_beta   90.00
_cell.angle_gamma   90.00
#
_symmetry.space_group_name_H-M   'P 1'
#
loop_
_entity.id
_entity.type
_entity.pdbx_description
1 polymer ?
#
loop_
_entity_poly.entity_id
_entity_poly.type
_entity_poly.pdbx_seq_one_letter_code
_entity_poly.pdbx_strand_id
1 'polypeptide(L)'
;MNSGKVPVNVLKRSVLRQLKNKRTEIADSAGLGADCAVFAPFSKGQLVTCVQEGVVELQCENDLAEAEREDLSVMPMRRIFQKCANNLAAAGAEPVAAELVIFLPETVEEPELKALMEEAEKAATDLNIQIIGGQTRVSSAVRQPIATATGYGILSEAAVTQVS
;
A
#
# COMPACT_ATOMS: atom_id res chain seq x y z
N MET A 1 15.23 -12.56 7.73
CA MET A 1 16.15 -11.59 7.03
C MET A 1 16.94 -10.81 8.05
N ASN A 2 18.13 -10.28 7.72
CA ASN A 2 18.90 -9.46 8.64
C ASN A 2 18.28 -8.08 8.84
N SER A 3 18.42 -7.51 10.03
CA SER A 3 17.95 -6.15 10.34
C SER A 3 18.51 -5.11 9.36
N GLY A 4 17.67 -4.18 8.94
CA GLY A 4 18.02 -3.08 8.04
C GLY A 4 17.15 -3.01 6.79
N LYS A 5 17.67 -2.37 5.75
CA LYS A 5 16.99 -2.33 4.45
C LYS A 5 16.98 -3.74 3.83
N VAL A 6 15.87 -4.08 3.22
CA VAL A 6 15.75 -5.32 2.44
C VAL A 6 16.80 -5.32 1.31
N PRO A 7 17.51 -6.44 1.06
CA PRO A 7 18.51 -6.52 -0.02
C PRO A 7 17.91 -6.11 -1.37
N VAL A 8 18.71 -5.42 -2.21
CA VAL A 8 18.23 -4.84 -3.49
C VAL A 8 17.63 -5.90 -4.42
N ASN A 9 18.18 -7.10 -4.47
CA ASN A 9 17.66 -8.19 -5.29
C ASN A 9 16.29 -8.69 -4.80
N VAL A 10 16.09 -8.76 -3.47
CA VAL A 10 14.80 -9.09 -2.84
C VAL A 10 13.81 -7.96 -3.08
N LEU A 11 14.20 -6.70 -2.86
CA LEU A 11 13.36 -5.54 -3.15
C LEU A 11 12.85 -5.56 -4.60
N LYS A 12 13.74 -5.83 -5.57
CA LYS A 12 13.36 -5.90 -7.00
C LYS A 12 12.31 -6.96 -7.28
N ARG A 13 12.54 -8.21 -6.84
CA ARG A 13 11.70 -9.34 -7.25
C ARG A 13 10.45 -9.53 -6.39
N SER A 14 10.51 -9.19 -5.11
CA SER A 14 9.45 -9.48 -4.14
C SER A 14 8.60 -8.28 -3.76
N VAL A 15 9.08 -7.05 -4.04
CA VAL A 15 8.34 -5.81 -3.82
C VAL A 15 8.02 -5.14 -5.15
N LEU A 16 9.02 -4.60 -5.86
CA LEU A 16 8.79 -3.73 -7.01
C LEU A 16 8.14 -4.45 -8.20
N ARG A 17 8.43 -5.74 -8.41
CA ARG A 17 7.78 -6.54 -9.47
C ARG A 17 6.29 -6.77 -9.26
N GLN A 18 5.81 -6.64 -8.03
CA GLN A 18 4.39 -6.81 -7.72
C GLN A 18 3.58 -5.57 -8.12
N LEU A 19 4.19 -4.38 -8.10
CA LEU A 19 3.55 -3.10 -8.36
C LEU A 19 3.26 -2.91 -9.86
N LYS A 20 2.07 -3.27 -10.29
CA LYS A 20 1.67 -3.28 -11.72
C LYS A 20 0.64 -2.21 -12.04
N ASN A 21 -0.23 -1.87 -11.08
CA ASN A 21 -1.27 -0.88 -11.28
C ASN A 21 -0.66 0.51 -11.55
N LYS A 22 -1.21 1.23 -12.51
CA LYS A 22 -0.74 2.56 -12.93
C LYS A 22 -1.93 3.52 -13.05
N ARG A 23 -1.71 4.74 -12.60
CA ARG A 23 -2.68 5.83 -12.68
C ARG A 23 -2.12 6.98 -13.49
N THR A 24 -2.98 7.66 -14.23
CA THR A 24 -2.58 8.82 -15.07
C THR A 24 -2.18 10.04 -14.23
N GLU A 25 -2.65 10.10 -12.98
CA GLU A 25 -2.33 11.14 -12.01
C GLU A 25 -0.90 11.03 -11.47
N ILE A 26 -0.23 9.92 -11.73
CA ILE A 26 1.14 9.67 -11.30
C ILE A 26 2.07 9.73 -12.50
N ALA A 27 2.91 10.76 -12.54
CA ALA A 27 3.89 10.93 -13.61
C ALA A 27 5.09 9.99 -13.43
N ASP A 28 5.53 9.79 -12.19
CA ASP A 28 6.61 8.86 -11.86
C ASP A 28 6.40 8.25 -10.47
N SER A 29 6.81 7.01 -10.29
CA SER A 29 6.71 6.29 -9.00
C SER A 29 8.09 6.14 -8.38
N ALA A 30 8.17 6.20 -7.06
CA ALA A 30 9.40 5.86 -6.34
C ALA A 30 9.85 4.42 -6.66
N GLY A 31 11.15 4.20 -6.67
CA GLY A 31 11.74 2.91 -7.02
C GLY A 31 13.23 2.85 -6.76
N LEU A 32 13.92 1.94 -7.45
CA LEU A 32 15.37 1.85 -7.33
C LEU A 32 16.05 3.09 -7.92
N GLY A 33 16.75 3.84 -7.05
CA GLY A 33 17.44 5.05 -7.44
C GLY A 33 16.55 6.28 -7.55
N ALA A 34 15.25 6.15 -7.26
CA ALA A 34 14.29 7.25 -7.17
C ALA A 34 13.52 7.12 -5.86
N ASP A 35 13.80 7.97 -4.89
CA ASP A 35 13.20 7.94 -3.55
C ASP A 35 11.86 8.68 -3.48
N CYS A 36 11.48 9.43 -4.52
CA CYS A 36 10.25 10.21 -4.56
C CYS A 36 9.34 9.75 -5.71
N ALA A 37 8.02 9.83 -5.50
CA ALA A 37 7.03 9.78 -6.55
C ALA A 37 6.64 11.19 -7.00
N VAL A 38 6.18 11.32 -8.23
CA VAL A 38 5.78 12.61 -8.83
C VAL A 38 4.33 12.51 -9.30
N PHE A 39 3.47 13.36 -8.76
CA PHE A 39 2.13 13.53 -9.27
C PHE A 39 2.15 14.33 -10.58
N ALA A 40 1.36 13.92 -11.56
CA ALA A 40 1.13 14.70 -12.76
C ALA A 40 0.46 16.05 -12.37
N PRO A 41 0.74 17.14 -13.07
CA PRO A 41 0.07 18.40 -12.81
C PRO A 41 -1.44 18.25 -12.96
N PHE A 42 -2.19 18.68 -11.94
CA PHE A 42 -3.64 18.82 -12.03
C PHE A 42 -3.99 20.30 -11.87
N SER A 43 -4.79 20.81 -12.81
CA SER A 43 -5.09 22.25 -12.88
C SER A 43 -6.22 22.66 -11.93
N LYS A 44 -7.02 21.71 -11.43
CA LYS A 44 -8.21 21.93 -10.61
C LYS A 44 -8.38 20.82 -9.61
N GLY A 45 -8.66 21.21 -8.35
CA GLY A 45 -8.89 20.29 -7.25
C GLY A 45 -7.89 20.41 -6.11
N GLN A 46 -8.09 19.62 -5.07
CA GLN A 46 -7.27 19.59 -3.88
C GLN A 46 -6.74 18.20 -3.63
N LEU A 47 -5.48 18.10 -3.18
CA LEU A 47 -4.91 16.84 -2.71
C LEU A 47 -5.37 16.59 -1.27
N VAL A 48 -5.97 15.43 -1.04
CA VAL A 48 -6.39 14.95 0.27
C VAL A 48 -5.53 13.77 0.65
N THR A 49 -5.11 13.68 1.90
CA THR A 49 -4.27 12.58 2.39
C THR A 49 -4.83 12.01 3.69
N CYS A 50 -4.60 10.72 3.88
CA CYS A 50 -4.87 10.01 5.13
C CYS A 50 -3.80 8.96 5.41
N VAL A 51 -3.70 8.52 6.65
CA VAL A 51 -2.79 7.44 7.06
C VAL A 51 -3.58 6.35 7.76
N GLN A 52 -3.29 5.09 7.42
CA GLN A 52 -3.83 3.91 8.07
C GLN A 52 -2.70 2.92 8.34
N GLU A 53 -2.79 2.23 9.47
CA GLU A 53 -1.83 1.20 9.85
C GLU A 53 -2.55 -0.06 10.34
N GLY A 54 -1.77 -1.14 10.42
CA GLY A 54 -2.21 -2.38 11.01
C GLY A 54 -1.07 -3.38 11.21
N VAL A 55 -1.28 -4.27 12.16
CA VAL A 55 -0.46 -5.47 12.31
C VAL A 55 -0.88 -6.44 11.20
N VAL A 56 0.11 -6.99 10.51
CA VAL A 56 -0.10 -7.94 9.42
C VAL A 56 0.22 -9.33 9.95
N GLU A 57 -0.79 -10.16 10.12
CA GLU A 57 -0.59 -11.56 10.44
C GLU A 57 -0.10 -12.28 9.18
N LEU A 58 1.08 -12.89 9.28
CA LEU A 58 1.61 -13.75 8.22
C LEU A 58 0.85 -15.07 8.28
N GLN A 59 0.06 -15.34 7.28
CA GLN A 59 -0.63 -16.61 7.16
C GLN A 59 0.25 -17.59 6.38
N CYS A 60 0.52 -18.74 6.95
CA CYS A 60 1.04 -19.87 6.19
C CYS A 60 -0.06 -20.30 5.22
N GLU A 61 0.25 -20.37 3.92
CA GLU A 61 -0.69 -20.73 2.84
C GLU A 61 -1.46 -22.06 3.07
N ASN A 62 -1.01 -22.88 4.03
CA ASN A 62 -1.56 -24.21 4.30
C ASN A 62 -2.71 -24.24 5.31
N ASP A 63 -3.03 -23.14 5.99
CA ASP A 63 -3.94 -23.16 7.14
C ASP A 63 -5.33 -22.60 6.86
N LEU A 64 -5.59 -22.06 5.66
CA LEU A 64 -6.88 -21.48 5.33
C LEU A 64 -7.66 -22.29 4.29
N ALA A 65 -8.90 -22.63 4.61
CA ALA A 65 -9.86 -23.12 3.63
C ALA A 65 -10.12 -22.06 2.55
N GLU A 66 -10.40 -22.48 1.30
CA GLU A 66 -10.64 -21.55 0.18
C GLU A 66 -11.73 -20.49 0.47
N ALA A 67 -12.72 -20.84 1.29
CA ALA A 67 -13.79 -19.93 1.71
C ALA A 67 -13.32 -18.80 2.64
N GLU A 68 -12.23 -19.00 3.39
CA GLU A 68 -11.68 -17.99 4.29
C GLU A 68 -10.77 -16.98 3.55
N ARG A 69 -10.28 -17.32 2.35
CA ARG A 69 -9.48 -16.43 1.51
C ARG A 69 -10.27 -15.25 0.94
N GLU A 70 -11.60 -15.34 0.88
CA GLU A 70 -12.48 -14.26 0.44
C GLU A 70 -12.94 -13.36 1.61
N ASP A 71 -12.73 -13.78 2.87
CA ASP A 71 -13.09 -12.95 4.02
C ASP A 71 -12.07 -11.80 4.19
N LEU A 72 -12.57 -10.59 4.04
CA LEU A 72 -11.82 -9.34 4.22
C LEU A 72 -11.17 -9.22 5.62
N SER A 73 -11.69 -9.93 6.62
CA SER A 73 -11.13 -9.94 7.98
C SER A 73 -9.79 -10.65 8.04
N VAL A 74 -9.53 -11.55 7.09
CA VAL A 74 -8.34 -12.41 7.02
C VAL A 74 -7.22 -11.79 6.15
N MET A 75 -7.52 -10.72 5.40
CA MET A 75 -6.56 -10.05 4.51
C MET A 75 -6.14 -8.67 5.08
N PRO A 76 -5.09 -8.62 5.90
CA PRO A 76 -4.73 -7.40 6.63
C PRO A 76 -4.31 -6.24 5.73
N MET A 77 -3.63 -6.48 4.60
CA MET A 77 -3.29 -5.44 3.63
C MET A 77 -4.55 -4.85 2.99
N ARG A 78 -5.51 -5.69 2.62
CA ARG A 78 -6.79 -5.24 2.07
C ARG A 78 -7.54 -4.32 3.04
N ARG A 79 -7.55 -4.63 4.34
CA ARG A 79 -8.17 -3.77 5.37
C ARG A 79 -7.53 -2.39 5.45
N ILE A 80 -6.21 -2.31 5.37
CA ILE A 80 -5.46 -1.05 5.42
C ILE A 80 -5.84 -0.18 4.21
N PHE A 81 -5.78 -0.72 3.00
CA PHE A 81 -6.16 -0.01 1.78
C PHE A 81 -7.63 0.38 1.77
N GLN A 82 -8.53 -0.51 2.22
CA GLN A 82 -9.97 -0.23 2.31
C GLN A 82 -10.25 0.93 3.26
N LYS A 83 -9.59 0.98 4.42
CA LYS A 83 -9.71 2.11 5.36
C LYS A 83 -9.19 3.41 4.75
N CYS A 84 -8.06 3.39 4.03
CA CYS A 84 -7.58 4.56 3.30
C CYS A 84 -8.61 5.05 2.29
N ALA A 85 -9.12 4.15 1.44
CA ALA A 85 -10.14 4.48 0.45
C ALA A 85 -11.40 5.06 1.07
N ASN A 86 -11.89 4.46 2.16
CA ASN A 86 -13.08 4.93 2.88
C ASN A 86 -12.87 6.33 3.47
N ASN A 87 -11.70 6.61 4.05
CA ASN A 87 -11.41 7.93 4.61
C ASN A 87 -11.32 9.01 3.53
N LEU A 88 -10.68 8.71 2.41
CA LEU A 88 -10.60 9.62 1.26
C LEU A 88 -11.99 9.87 0.65
N ALA A 89 -12.78 8.81 0.47
CA ALA A 89 -14.15 8.90 -0.03
C ALA A 89 -15.07 9.69 0.93
N ALA A 90 -14.93 9.48 2.24
CA ALA A 90 -15.67 10.26 3.25
C ALA A 90 -15.34 11.76 3.21
N ALA A 91 -14.12 12.11 2.80
CA ALA A 91 -13.73 13.51 2.54
C ALA A 91 -14.16 14.00 1.14
N GLY A 92 -14.88 13.19 0.36
CA GLY A 92 -15.31 13.52 -1.00
C GLY A 92 -14.22 13.40 -2.06
N ALA A 93 -13.06 12.83 -1.71
CA ALA A 93 -11.94 12.68 -2.62
C ALA A 93 -11.94 11.31 -3.31
N GLU A 94 -11.59 11.28 -4.59
CA GLU A 94 -11.33 10.05 -5.32
C GLU A 94 -9.96 9.51 -4.91
N PRO A 95 -9.85 8.26 -4.39
CA PRO A 95 -8.56 7.64 -4.11
C PRO A 95 -7.74 7.47 -5.38
N VAL A 96 -6.45 7.81 -5.35
CA VAL A 96 -5.57 7.76 -6.54
C VAL A 96 -4.31 6.98 -6.26
N ALA A 97 -3.66 7.22 -5.12
CA ALA A 97 -2.35 6.65 -4.85
C ALA A 97 -2.17 6.32 -3.36
N ALA A 98 -1.18 5.47 -3.08
CA ALA A 98 -0.73 5.22 -1.72
C ALA A 98 0.78 4.96 -1.66
N GLU A 99 1.41 5.42 -0.59
CA GLU A 99 2.72 4.95 -0.15
C GLU A 99 2.55 3.86 0.90
N LEU A 100 3.37 2.81 0.83
CA LEU A 100 3.29 1.65 1.71
C LEU A 100 4.61 1.44 2.46
N VAL A 101 4.58 1.62 3.77
CA VAL A 101 5.70 1.33 4.67
C VAL A 101 5.45 0.01 5.38
N ILE A 102 6.42 -0.91 5.31
CA ILE A 102 6.33 -2.21 5.97
C ILE A 102 7.56 -2.43 6.86
N PHE A 103 7.32 -2.71 8.13
CA PHE A 103 8.32 -3.22 9.05
C PHE A 103 8.11 -4.72 9.24
N LEU A 104 9.17 -5.48 9.02
CA LEU A 104 9.20 -6.93 9.12
C LEU A 104 10.07 -7.38 10.29
N PRO A 105 9.67 -8.39 11.08
CA PRO A 105 10.58 -9.04 12.00
C PRO A 105 11.68 -9.83 11.26
N GLU A 106 12.78 -10.13 11.94
CA GLU A 106 13.92 -10.87 11.36
C GLU A 106 13.55 -12.30 10.96
N THR A 107 12.47 -12.84 11.54
CA THR A 107 11.95 -14.19 11.24
C THR A 107 11.29 -14.30 9.88
N VAL A 108 10.84 -13.19 9.29
CA VAL A 108 10.16 -13.20 7.99
C VAL A 108 11.11 -13.59 6.86
N GLU A 109 10.65 -14.49 6.01
CA GLU A 109 11.35 -14.94 4.82
C GLU A 109 10.86 -14.21 3.56
N GLU A 110 11.61 -14.32 2.47
CA GLU A 110 11.28 -13.64 1.21
C GLU A 110 9.94 -14.06 0.59
N PRO A 111 9.53 -15.35 0.59
CA PRO A 111 8.23 -15.75 0.07
C PRO A 111 7.06 -15.08 0.78
N GLU A 112 7.16 -14.91 2.11
CA GLU A 112 6.14 -14.23 2.91
C GLU A 112 6.04 -12.74 2.55
N LEU A 113 7.17 -12.05 2.39
CA LEU A 113 7.18 -10.67 1.91
C LEU A 113 6.55 -10.55 0.52
N LYS A 114 6.87 -11.50 -0.38
CA LYS A 114 6.28 -11.50 -1.72
C LYS A 114 4.77 -11.67 -1.68
N ALA A 115 4.26 -12.59 -0.87
CA ALA A 115 2.82 -12.81 -0.68
C ALA A 115 2.12 -11.56 -0.13
N LEU A 116 2.71 -10.88 0.86
CA LEU A 116 2.21 -9.62 1.38
C LEU A 116 2.11 -8.54 0.30
N MET A 117 3.11 -8.44 -0.57
CA MET A 117 3.11 -7.44 -1.64
C MET A 117 2.11 -7.77 -2.75
N GLU A 118 1.89 -9.06 -3.04
CA GLU A 118 0.86 -9.52 -3.97
C GLU A 118 -0.55 -9.19 -3.45
N GLU A 119 -0.79 -9.40 -2.15
CA GLU A 119 -2.05 -9.01 -1.49
C GLU A 119 -2.25 -7.49 -1.53
N ALA A 120 -1.21 -6.71 -1.20
CA ALA A 120 -1.27 -5.25 -1.21
C ALA A 120 -1.58 -4.71 -2.61
N GLU A 121 -0.92 -5.24 -3.66
CA GLU A 121 -1.17 -4.81 -5.05
C GLU A 121 -2.56 -5.20 -5.50
N LYS A 122 -3.05 -6.40 -5.15
CA LYS A 122 -4.42 -6.81 -5.46
C LYS A 122 -5.43 -5.87 -4.81
N ALA A 123 -5.26 -5.58 -3.52
CA ALA A 123 -6.13 -4.67 -2.80
C ALA A 123 -6.14 -3.25 -3.39
N ALA A 124 -4.97 -2.73 -3.74
CA ALA A 124 -4.81 -1.43 -4.38
C ALA A 124 -5.47 -1.40 -5.77
N THR A 125 -5.28 -2.45 -6.57
CA THR A 125 -5.89 -2.58 -7.90
C THR A 125 -7.42 -2.61 -7.83
N ASP A 126 -7.99 -3.40 -6.91
CA ASP A 126 -9.44 -3.49 -6.71
C ASP A 126 -10.06 -2.14 -6.34
N LEU A 127 -9.30 -1.26 -5.68
CA LEU A 127 -9.70 0.09 -5.28
C LEU A 127 -9.25 1.18 -6.26
N ASN A 128 -8.64 0.79 -7.39
CA ASN A 128 -8.06 1.68 -8.39
C ASN A 128 -7.01 2.66 -7.81
N ILE A 129 -6.23 2.20 -6.85
CA ILE A 129 -5.14 2.93 -6.20
C ILE A 129 -3.81 2.44 -6.77
N GLN A 130 -2.90 3.35 -7.10
CA GLN A 130 -1.52 3.01 -7.45
C GLN A 130 -0.63 3.07 -6.20
N ILE A 131 0.13 2.01 -5.92
CA ILE A 131 1.21 2.07 -4.92
C ILE A 131 2.40 2.79 -5.55
N ILE A 132 2.71 4.00 -5.07
CA ILE A 132 3.66 4.92 -5.69
C ILE A 132 5.03 4.92 -5.04
N GLY A 133 5.16 4.35 -3.87
CA GLY A 133 6.41 4.31 -3.10
C GLY A 133 6.23 3.74 -1.72
N GLY A 134 7.20 3.96 -0.87
CA GLY A 134 7.20 3.54 0.52
C GLY A 134 8.55 2.98 0.96
N GLN A 135 8.55 2.17 2.01
CA GLN A 135 9.74 1.60 2.63
C GLN A 135 9.46 0.17 3.06
N THR A 136 10.39 -0.74 2.77
CA THR A 136 10.37 -2.09 3.34
C THR A 136 11.63 -2.31 4.17
N ARG A 137 11.46 -2.56 5.45
CA ARG A 137 12.56 -2.66 6.41
C ARG A 137 12.39 -3.84 7.34
N VAL A 138 13.48 -4.55 7.60
CA VAL A 138 13.56 -5.57 8.65
C VAL A 138 14.08 -4.92 9.95
N SER A 139 13.43 -5.22 11.08
CA SER A 139 13.80 -4.64 12.37
C SER A 139 13.57 -5.64 13.51
N SER A 140 14.56 -5.77 14.39
CA SER A 140 14.42 -6.51 15.65
C SER A 140 13.46 -5.85 16.66
N ALA A 141 13.05 -4.60 16.41
CA ALA A 141 12.11 -3.87 17.25
C ALA A 141 10.66 -4.35 17.08
N VAL A 142 10.34 -5.06 15.99
CA VAL A 142 9.00 -5.59 15.74
C VAL A 142 8.96 -7.11 15.85
N ARG A 143 7.89 -7.64 16.42
CA ARG A 143 7.67 -9.09 16.56
C ARG A 143 6.77 -9.67 15.47
N GLN A 144 5.93 -8.84 14.89
CA GLN A 144 5.03 -9.15 13.79
C GLN A 144 5.16 -8.06 12.73
N PRO A 145 4.90 -8.34 11.46
CA PRO A 145 4.86 -7.30 10.44
C PRO A 145 3.87 -6.21 10.78
N ILE A 146 4.28 -4.97 10.56
CA ILE A 146 3.43 -3.78 10.69
C ILE A 146 3.46 -3.07 9.35
N ALA A 147 2.29 -2.76 8.82
CA ALA A 147 2.16 -2.00 7.60
C ALA A 147 1.44 -0.67 7.86
N THR A 148 1.92 0.37 7.21
CA THR A 148 1.31 1.71 7.21
C THR A 148 1.13 2.15 5.78
N ALA A 149 -0.08 2.54 5.41
CA ALA A 149 -0.37 3.15 4.13
C ALA A 149 -0.72 4.62 4.30
N THR A 150 -0.05 5.48 3.54
CA THR A 150 -0.45 6.89 3.35
C THR A 150 -1.21 6.99 2.05
N GLY A 151 -2.52 7.20 2.13
CA GLY A 151 -3.40 7.34 0.97
C GLY A 151 -3.49 8.77 0.49
N TYR A 152 -3.57 8.93 -0.83
CA TYR A 152 -3.74 10.21 -1.53
C TYR A 152 -4.96 10.14 -2.42
N GLY A 153 -5.80 11.18 -2.34
CA GLY A 153 -6.99 11.34 -3.18
C GLY A 153 -7.08 12.74 -3.76
N ILE A 154 -7.88 12.88 -4.81
CA ILE A 154 -8.15 14.16 -5.44
C ILE A 154 -9.59 14.54 -5.19
N LEU A 155 -9.78 15.69 -4.55
CA LEU A 155 -11.07 16.33 -4.36
C LEU A 155 -11.30 17.31 -5.52
N SER A 156 -12.28 17.03 -6.38
CA SER A 156 -12.61 17.92 -7.50
C SER A 156 -13.26 19.22 -7.02
N GLU A 157 -13.12 20.31 -7.78
CA GLU A 157 -13.79 21.60 -7.47
C GLU A 157 -15.31 21.45 -7.35
N ALA A 158 -15.94 20.58 -8.13
CA ALA A 158 -17.37 20.32 -8.07
C ALA A 158 -17.81 19.72 -6.73
N ALA A 159 -16.94 18.91 -6.09
CA ALA A 159 -17.22 18.31 -4.77
C ALA A 159 -17.02 19.31 -3.63
N VAL A 160 -16.08 20.25 -3.74
CA VAL A 160 -15.84 21.31 -2.73
C VAL A 160 -17.08 22.19 -2.54
N THR A 161 -17.84 22.43 -3.60
CA THR A 161 -19.05 23.29 -3.58
C THR A 161 -20.24 22.62 -2.87
N GLN A 162 -20.19 21.31 -2.61
CA GLN A 162 -21.29 20.57 -1.95
C GLN A 162 -21.10 20.42 -0.43
N VAL A 163 -19.93 20.79 0.11
CA VAL A 163 -19.58 20.60 1.53
C VAL A 163 -19.55 21.93 2.30
N SER A 164 -19.81 23.04 1.65
CA SER A 164 -19.88 24.39 2.24
C SER A 164 -21.28 24.85 2.57
#